data_5d16fa92d6ba07d7bb5f98bec86923b2
#
_entry.id   5d16fa92d6ba07d7bb5f98bec86923b2
#
_cell.length_a   1.000
_cell.length_b   1.000
_cell.length_c   1.000
_cell.angle_alpha   90.00
_cell.angle_beta   90.00
_cell.angle_gamma   90.00
#
_symmetry.space_group_name_H-M   'P 1'
#
loop_
_entity.id
_entity.type
_entity.pdbx_description
1 polymer ?
#
loop_
_entity_poly.entity_id
_entity_poly.type
_entity_poly.pdbx_seq_one_letter_code
_entity_poly.pdbx_strand_id
1 'polypeptide(L)'
;MKRIIKLTIVAIVVVFASCGKNSIVTERMNEIRDIGDENPHLALLMLDSLNTVIRKSSEKVVMKHDLLRLHLQDKAYITATSDIIAKQLISYYEEHGSEAEMQEAYYYGGSVYRDLQDTPRALEFFLQSAEIAEKHSGCDSVMLRNSYSNLCYLYGRVQDFRNQLRLAKMAYSLSKEMGEVPINIITQLGNSYATLDSTEMASKTLAMGLKQIMSDPNRQEDTESLCSLLLEYSYLKDSINAGKCYSLLERQEKRKQGLGKDKARYDTYCAESGINLAYAMYYELTGKSDSAVYCYQRIIDDGTDLFRMYDASKALFHLYNKSGKIAEANKYAEIFTLLSDTIDFGKRQELAATVNNEFQYHLDRKKEQELKDGKERYRNTLIIVSLMSLLLLSLGYTIYVWRKNKHMKEVIALSAELQRINAELSENETSLKEKEQLLSKKISQNKAFLDLLHQSELEGKAEDVINAIRKSSVGRKNMNSADWKRLCSAVDQLYPDFKDQLLNELGTFTEQQMRVCYLMKIGLSNTQIQNMTDLSRTTVWRLVKKYSWVR
;
A
#
# COMPACT_ATOMS: atom_id res chain seq x y z
N MET A 1 -53.14 -17.59 22.16
CA MET A 1 -51.90 -17.43 22.97
C MET A 1 -50.99 -18.68 22.92
N LYS A 2 -51.40 -19.87 23.38
CA LYS A 2 -50.54 -21.05 23.44
C LYS A 2 -49.93 -21.51 22.05
N ARG A 3 -50.65 -21.32 20.93
CA ARG A 3 -50.16 -21.63 19.58
C ARG A 3 -49.09 -20.62 19.08
N ILE A 4 -49.26 -19.34 19.41
CA ILE A 4 -48.29 -18.28 19.03
C ILE A 4 -47.01 -18.46 19.84
N ILE A 5 -47.12 -18.78 21.16
CA ILE A 5 -45.94 -19.04 22.00
C ILE A 5 -45.18 -20.30 21.53
N LYS A 6 -45.89 -21.37 21.11
CA LYS A 6 -45.23 -22.54 20.54
C LYS A 6 -44.53 -22.25 19.19
N LEU A 7 -45.15 -21.45 18.33
CA LEU A 7 -44.56 -21.01 17.06
C LEU A 7 -43.33 -20.12 17.30
N THR A 8 -43.38 -19.18 18.28
CA THR A 8 -42.22 -18.36 18.64
C THR A 8 -41.08 -19.17 19.25
N ILE A 9 -41.39 -20.15 20.12
CA ILE A 9 -40.36 -21.04 20.69
C ILE A 9 -39.74 -21.93 19.62
N VAL A 10 -40.53 -22.47 18.69
CA VAL A 10 -40.02 -23.28 17.56
C VAL A 10 -39.17 -22.39 16.65
N ALA A 11 -39.59 -21.16 16.35
CA ALA A 11 -38.79 -20.22 15.56
C ALA A 11 -37.46 -19.87 16.27
N ILE A 12 -37.48 -19.61 17.58
CA ILE A 12 -36.28 -19.35 18.39
C ILE A 12 -35.35 -20.58 18.39
N VAL A 13 -35.86 -21.78 18.58
CA VAL A 13 -35.07 -23.02 18.56
C VAL A 13 -34.46 -23.28 17.18
N VAL A 14 -35.19 -22.99 16.10
CA VAL A 14 -34.66 -23.11 14.72
C VAL A 14 -33.56 -22.07 14.46
N VAL A 15 -33.73 -20.85 14.94
CA VAL A 15 -32.71 -19.80 14.83
C VAL A 15 -31.45 -20.17 15.64
N PHE A 16 -31.60 -20.67 16.87
CA PHE A 16 -30.45 -21.12 17.67
C PHE A 16 -29.75 -22.36 17.10
N ALA A 17 -30.50 -23.31 16.53
CA ALA A 17 -29.93 -24.48 15.88
C ALA A 17 -29.21 -24.13 14.58
N SER A 18 -29.66 -23.12 13.84
CA SER A 18 -29.00 -22.61 12.64
C SER A 18 -27.74 -21.79 13.01
N CYS A 19 -27.80 -20.94 14.06
CA CYS A 19 -26.64 -20.21 14.54
C CYS A 19 -25.52 -21.15 15.02
N GLY A 20 -25.82 -22.21 15.74
CA GLY A 20 -24.82 -23.18 16.20
C GLY A 20 -24.13 -23.93 15.06
N LYS A 21 -24.85 -24.30 14.02
CA LYS A 21 -24.24 -24.95 12.84
C LYS A 21 -23.35 -24.02 12.04
N ASN A 22 -23.77 -22.77 11.84
CA ASN A 22 -22.97 -21.77 11.12
C ASN A 22 -21.69 -21.42 11.88
N SER A 23 -21.72 -21.38 13.22
CA SER A 23 -20.54 -21.16 14.06
C SER A 23 -19.50 -22.28 13.89
N ILE A 24 -19.92 -23.55 13.95
CA ILE A 24 -19.01 -24.70 13.79
C ILE A 24 -18.37 -24.72 12.39
N VAL A 25 -19.14 -24.42 11.36
CA VAL A 25 -18.62 -24.37 9.98
C VAL A 25 -17.60 -23.22 9.83
N THR A 26 -17.90 -22.06 10.43
CA THR A 26 -16.98 -20.90 10.39
C THR A 26 -15.68 -21.19 11.13
N GLU A 27 -15.75 -21.84 12.28
CA GLU A 27 -14.55 -22.27 13.04
C GLU A 27 -13.71 -23.26 12.23
N ARG A 28 -14.36 -24.23 11.58
CA ARG A 28 -13.66 -25.18 10.69
C ARG A 28 -13.01 -24.50 9.51
N MET A 29 -13.63 -23.47 8.91
CA MET A 29 -13.01 -22.67 7.84
C MET A 29 -11.79 -21.88 8.34
N ASN A 30 -11.79 -21.40 9.59
CA ASN A 30 -10.61 -20.74 10.17
C ASN A 30 -9.44 -21.73 10.34
N GLU A 31 -9.71 -22.95 10.87
CA GLU A 31 -8.70 -24.01 10.92
C GLU A 31 -8.12 -24.37 9.54
N ILE A 32 -8.98 -24.43 8.52
CA ILE A 32 -8.58 -24.70 7.13
C ILE A 32 -7.69 -23.55 6.61
N ARG A 33 -7.99 -22.31 6.96
CA ARG A 33 -7.17 -21.14 6.62
C ARG A 33 -5.76 -21.29 7.19
N ASP A 34 -5.65 -21.63 8.47
CA ASP A 34 -4.36 -21.82 9.15
C ASP A 34 -3.55 -22.96 8.51
N ILE A 35 -4.20 -24.09 8.16
CA ILE A 35 -3.57 -25.18 7.42
C ILE A 35 -3.12 -24.71 6.03
N GLY A 36 -3.86 -23.80 5.41
CA GLY A 36 -3.58 -23.23 4.10
C GLY A 36 -2.28 -22.43 4.05
N ASP A 37 -1.79 -21.95 5.19
CA ASP A 37 -0.50 -21.26 5.26
C ASP A 37 0.68 -22.20 5.00
N GLU A 38 0.56 -23.47 5.41
CA GLU A 38 1.59 -24.48 5.21
C GLU A 38 1.32 -25.39 4.00
N ASN A 39 0.06 -25.75 3.76
CA ASN A 39 -0.33 -26.68 2.69
C ASN A 39 -1.66 -26.28 2.03
N PRO A 40 -1.63 -25.33 1.08
CA PRO A 40 -2.85 -24.82 0.45
C PRO A 40 -3.62 -25.89 -0.35
N HIS A 41 -2.95 -26.87 -0.96
CA HIS A 41 -3.62 -27.95 -1.67
C HIS A 41 -4.41 -28.86 -0.72
N LEU A 42 -3.86 -29.21 0.44
CA LEU A 42 -4.58 -29.97 1.46
C LEU A 42 -5.77 -29.17 1.99
N ALA A 43 -5.56 -27.89 2.26
CA ALA A 43 -6.61 -26.98 2.73
C ALA A 43 -7.78 -26.87 1.73
N LEU A 44 -7.49 -26.84 0.42
CA LEU A 44 -8.53 -26.87 -0.62
C LEU A 44 -9.35 -28.16 -0.60
N LEU A 45 -8.70 -29.32 -0.45
CA LEU A 45 -9.41 -30.61 -0.31
C LEU A 45 -10.31 -30.64 0.94
N MET A 46 -9.82 -30.09 2.04
CA MET A 46 -10.60 -29.97 3.28
C MET A 46 -11.78 -29.01 3.10
N LEU A 47 -11.58 -27.88 2.42
CA LEU A 47 -12.63 -26.91 2.10
C LEU A 47 -13.71 -27.54 1.20
N ASP A 48 -13.31 -28.33 0.21
CA ASP A 48 -14.23 -29.06 -0.68
C ASP A 48 -15.12 -30.03 0.08
N SER A 49 -14.64 -30.65 1.15
CA SER A 49 -15.43 -31.54 2.00
C SER A 49 -16.63 -30.84 2.67
N LEU A 50 -16.57 -29.52 2.81
CA LEU A 50 -17.62 -28.67 3.39
C LEU A 50 -18.73 -28.29 2.39
N ASN A 51 -18.56 -28.51 1.09
CA ASN A 51 -19.46 -28.03 0.02
C ASN A 51 -20.93 -28.42 0.25
N THR A 52 -21.20 -29.61 0.76
CA THR A 52 -22.58 -30.08 1.02
C THR A 52 -23.25 -29.33 2.17
N VAL A 53 -22.48 -28.88 3.15
CA VAL A 53 -22.97 -28.12 4.30
C VAL A 53 -23.10 -26.65 3.93
N ILE A 54 -22.13 -26.10 3.19
CA ILE A 54 -22.10 -24.71 2.74
C ILE A 54 -23.33 -24.36 1.91
N ARG A 55 -23.74 -25.22 0.97
CA ARG A 55 -24.96 -25.01 0.13
C ARG A 55 -26.25 -24.83 0.93
N LYS A 56 -26.26 -25.22 2.22
CA LYS A 56 -27.41 -25.09 3.14
C LYS A 56 -27.20 -24.04 4.20
N SER A 57 -26.09 -23.35 4.16
CA SER A 57 -25.70 -22.30 5.14
C SER A 57 -26.26 -20.93 4.74
N SER A 58 -26.08 -19.93 5.61
CA SER A 58 -26.42 -18.55 5.30
C SER A 58 -25.50 -17.98 4.22
N GLU A 59 -25.98 -16.98 3.49
CA GLU A 59 -25.22 -16.28 2.46
C GLU A 59 -23.85 -15.81 2.99
N LYS A 60 -23.80 -15.24 4.19
CA LYS A 60 -22.55 -14.85 4.85
C LYS A 60 -21.53 -16.00 4.93
N VAL A 61 -21.97 -17.20 5.23
CA VAL A 61 -21.09 -18.38 5.34
C VAL A 61 -20.64 -18.84 3.96
N VAL A 62 -21.52 -18.77 2.95
CA VAL A 62 -21.18 -19.06 1.55
C VAL A 62 -20.11 -18.08 1.05
N MET A 63 -20.31 -16.78 1.25
CA MET A 63 -19.34 -15.77 0.81
C MET A 63 -17.98 -15.90 1.52
N LYS A 64 -17.99 -16.21 2.83
CA LYS A 64 -16.75 -16.50 3.56
C LYS A 64 -16.04 -17.76 3.03
N HIS A 65 -16.78 -18.79 2.67
CA HIS A 65 -16.23 -20.00 2.05
C HIS A 65 -15.60 -19.70 0.70
N ASP A 66 -16.27 -18.93 -0.14
CA ASP A 66 -15.81 -18.63 -1.49
C ASP A 66 -14.60 -17.67 -1.47
N LEU A 67 -14.56 -16.73 -0.51
CA LEU A 67 -13.40 -15.88 -0.27
C LEU A 67 -12.18 -16.71 0.18
N LEU A 68 -12.38 -17.64 1.14
CA LEU A 68 -11.32 -18.56 1.55
C LEU A 68 -10.86 -19.46 0.40
N ARG A 69 -11.76 -19.86 -0.49
CA ARG A 69 -11.41 -20.63 -1.69
C ARG A 69 -10.48 -19.85 -2.62
N LEU A 70 -10.79 -18.59 -2.91
CA LEU A 70 -9.90 -17.74 -3.72
C LEU A 70 -8.54 -17.54 -3.05
N HIS A 71 -8.52 -17.32 -1.73
CA HIS A 71 -7.30 -17.26 -0.94
C HIS A 71 -6.43 -18.53 -1.12
N LEU A 72 -7.01 -19.69 -0.93
CA LEU A 72 -6.29 -20.96 -1.02
C LEU A 72 -5.85 -21.28 -2.45
N GLN A 73 -6.65 -20.90 -3.45
CA GLN A 73 -6.28 -21.05 -4.86
C GLN A 73 -5.11 -20.16 -5.23
N ASP A 74 -5.10 -18.88 -4.81
CA ASP A 74 -3.96 -17.98 -5.03
C ASP A 74 -2.69 -18.52 -4.37
N LYS A 75 -2.78 -19.00 -3.12
CA LYS A 75 -1.65 -19.63 -2.42
C LYS A 75 -1.19 -20.96 -3.05
N ALA A 76 -2.11 -21.70 -3.65
CA ALA A 76 -1.79 -22.94 -4.35
C ALA A 76 -1.30 -22.72 -5.79
N TYR A 77 -1.16 -21.46 -6.23
CA TYR A 77 -0.82 -21.07 -7.62
C TYR A 77 -1.78 -21.68 -8.66
N ILE A 78 -3.05 -21.83 -8.31
CA ILE A 78 -4.09 -22.28 -9.24
C ILE A 78 -4.62 -21.07 -9.98
N THR A 79 -4.26 -20.98 -11.26
CA THR A 79 -4.65 -19.86 -12.14
C THR A 79 -6.17 -19.77 -12.27
N ALA A 80 -6.73 -18.60 -12.01
CA ALA A 80 -8.13 -18.32 -12.17
C ALA A 80 -8.54 -18.34 -13.65
N THR A 81 -9.70 -18.96 -13.94
CA THR A 81 -10.25 -19.04 -15.31
C THR A 81 -11.54 -18.24 -15.49
N SER A 82 -12.06 -17.64 -14.41
CA SER A 82 -13.31 -16.87 -14.42
C SER A 82 -13.32 -15.85 -13.29
N ASP A 83 -13.96 -14.70 -13.52
CA ASP A 83 -14.12 -13.61 -12.57
C ASP A 83 -15.47 -13.62 -11.82
N ILE A 84 -16.33 -14.62 -12.08
CA ILE A 84 -17.72 -14.65 -11.55
C ILE A 84 -17.73 -14.60 -10.02
N ILE A 85 -16.93 -15.45 -9.37
CA ILE A 85 -16.86 -15.52 -7.90
C ILE A 85 -16.26 -14.22 -7.34
N ALA A 86 -15.19 -13.69 -7.95
CA ALA A 86 -14.57 -12.45 -7.50
C ALA A 86 -15.57 -11.29 -7.53
N LYS A 87 -16.34 -11.13 -8.61
CA LYS A 87 -17.39 -10.10 -8.72
C LYS A 87 -18.47 -10.23 -7.65
N GLN A 88 -18.93 -11.45 -7.38
CA GLN A 88 -19.94 -11.71 -6.34
C GLN A 88 -19.40 -11.35 -4.95
N LEU A 89 -18.17 -11.72 -4.65
CA LEU A 89 -17.52 -11.42 -3.37
C LEU A 89 -17.33 -9.93 -3.17
N ILE A 90 -16.82 -9.22 -4.17
CA ILE A 90 -16.62 -7.78 -4.10
C ILE A 90 -17.95 -7.08 -3.83
N SER A 91 -18.98 -7.35 -4.65
CA SER A 91 -20.31 -6.75 -4.47
C SER A 91 -20.90 -7.05 -3.08
N TYR A 92 -20.74 -8.28 -2.58
CA TYR A 92 -21.25 -8.66 -1.27
C TYR A 92 -20.52 -7.92 -0.14
N TYR A 93 -19.18 -7.90 -0.17
CA TYR A 93 -18.40 -7.30 0.90
C TYR A 93 -18.39 -5.77 0.89
N GLU A 94 -18.66 -5.14 -0.25
CA GLU A 94 -18.92 -3.69 -0.32
C GLU A 94 -20.17 -3.28 0.48
N GLU A 95 -21.19 -4.14 0.51
CA GLU A 95 -22.45 -3.87 1.22
C GLU A 95 -22.46 -4.37 2.67
N HIS A 96 -21.76 -5.47 2.96
CA HIS A 96 -21.92 -6.23 4.20
C HIS A 96 -20.59 -6.50 4.94
N GLY A 97 -19.44 -6.17 4.33
CA GLY A 97 -18.12 -6.49 4.86
C GLY A 97 -17.60 -5.47 5.86
N SER A 98 -16.69 -5.93 6.72
CA SER A 98 -15.76 -5.06 7.43
C SER A 98 -14.66 -4.58 6.47
N GLU A 99 -13.91 -3.55 6.86
CA GLU A 99 -12.78 -3.05 6.08
C GLU A 99 -11.75 -4.14 5.78
N ALA A 100 -11.49 -5.04 6.74
CA ALA A 100 -10.57 -6.16 6.54
C ALA A 100 -11.10 -7.19 5.53
N GLU A 101 -12.41 -7.49 5.56
CA GLU A 101 -13.05 -8.39 4.59
C GLU A 101 -13.12 -7.75 3.20
N MET A 102 -13.35 -6.43 3.10
CA MET A 102 -13.28 -5.69 1.83
C MET A 102 -11.86 -5.67 1.27
N GLN A 103 -10.85 -5.41 2.13
CA GLN A 103 -9.45 -5.50 1.73
C GLN A 103 -9.14 -6.87 1.10
N GLU A 104 -9.56 -7.95 1.77
CA GLU A 104 -9.35 -9.33 1.32
C GLU A 104 -10.07 -9.62 -0.01
N ALA A 105 -11.34 -9.19 -0.14
CA ALA A 105 -12.12 -9.38 -1.36
C ALA A 105 -11.51 -8.64 -2.57
N TYR A 106 -11.08 -7.41 -2.39
CA TYR A 106 -10.38 -6.66 -3.43
C TYR A 106 -9.02 -7.25 -3.77
N TYR A 107 -8.24 -7.71 -2.77
CA TYR A 107 -6.95 -8.35 -3.01
C TYR A 107 -7.09 -9.58 -3.89
N TYR A 108 -8.00 -10.52 -3.55
CA TYR A 108 -8.20 -11.72 -4.36
C TYR A 108 -8.96 -11.44 -5.66
N GLY A 109 -9.77 -10.39 -5.71
CA GLY A 109 -10.29 -9.85 -6.96
C GLY A 109 -9.15 -9.43 -7.89
N GLY A 110 -8.18 -8.67 -7.39
CA GLY A 110 -6.97 -8.29 -8.11
C GLY A 110 -6.16 -9.50 -8.59
N SER A 111 -5.99 -10.53 -7.75
CA SER A 111 -5.31 -11.78 -8.12
C SER A 111 -6.02 -12.50 -9.26
N VAL A 112 -7.35 -12.61 -9.21
CA VAL A 112 -8.15 -13.23 -10.28
C VAL A 112 -7.96 -12.48 -11.60
N TYR A 113 -8.04 -11.15 -11.61
CA TYR A 113 -7.87 -10.37 -12.85
C TYR A 113 -6.42 -10.35 -13.34
N ARG A 114 -5.43 -10.43 -12.44
CA ARG A 114 -4.02 -10.66 -12.81
C ARG A 114 -3.86 -11.97 -13.57
N ASP A 115 -4.47 -13.04 -13.08
CA ASP A 115 -4.42 -14.36 -13.70
C ASP A 115 -5.16 -14.41 -15.05
N LEU A 116 -6.28 -13.70 -15.16
CA LEU A 116 -7.01 -13.50 -16.42
C LEU A 116 -6.30 -12.54 -17.38
N GLN A 117 -5.15 -12.01 -17.01
CA GLN A 117 -4.35 -11.03 -17.77
C GLN A 117 -5.10 -9.71 -18.07
N ASP A 118 -6.11 -9.39 -17.30
CA ASP A 118 -6.82 -8.12 -17.32
C ASP A 118 -6.11 -7.12 -16.40
N THR A 119 -5.02 -6.58 -16.90
CA THR A 119 -4.16 -5.65 -16.14
C THR A 119 -4.90 -4.44 -15.58
N PRO A 120 -5.80 -3.75 -16.33
CA PRO A 120 -6.53 -2.59 -15.79
C PRO A 120 -7.35 -2.92 -14.54
N ARG A 121 -8.15 -4.00 -14.59
CA ARG A 121 -8.97 -4.40 -13.43
C ARG A 121 -8.11 -4.91 -12.28
N ALA A 122 -7.04 -5.65 -12.57
CA ALA A 122 -6.10 -6.08 -11.54
C ALA A 122 -5.49 -4.89 -10.79
N LEU A 123 -5.05 -3.85 -11.52
CA LEU A 123 -4.55 -2.60 -10.94
C LEU A 123 -5.61 -1.93 -10.06
N GLU A 124 -6.83 -1.78 -10.57
CA GLU A 124 -7.94 -1.16 -9.84
C GLU A 124 -8.16 -1.85 -8.49
N PHE A 125 -8.33 -3.18 -8.48
CA PHE A 125 -8.64 -3.90 -7.25
C PHE A 125 -7.48 -3.97 -6.26
N PHE A 126 -6.23 -4.11 -6.71
CA PHE A 126 -5.10 -4.02 -5.81
C PHE A 126 -4.92 -2.60 -5.24
N LEU A 127 -5.23 -1.54 -6.00
CA LEU A 127 -5.24 -0.17 -5.50
C LEU A 127 -6.31 0.02 -4.42
N GLN A 128 -7.52 -0.50 -4.63
CA GLN A 128 -8.61 -0.45 -3.65
C GLN A 128 -8.27 -1.21 -2.37
N SER A 129 -7.68 -2.42 -2.51
CA SER A 129 -7.20 -3.19 -1.36
C SER A 129 -6.15 -2.43 -0.55
N ALA A 130 -5.19 -1.81 -1.22
CA ALA A 130 -4.15 -1.02 -0.58
C ALA A 130 -4.72 0.23 0.10
N GLU A 131 -5.62 0.97 -0.55
CA GLU A 131 -6.26 2.17 -0.02
C GLU A 131 -7.00 1.89 1.29
N ILE A 132 -7.77 0.80 1.33
CA ILE A 132 -8.50 0.41 2.55
C ILE A 132 -7.51 0.17 3.69
N ALA A 133 -6.44 -0.59 3.43
CA ALA A 133 -5.47 -0.93 4.46
C ALA A 133 -4.63 0.26 4.93
N GLU A 134 -4.36 1.23 4.07
CA GLU A 134 -3.68 2.48 4.45
C GLU A 134 -4.53 3.35 5.40
N LYS A 135 -5.86 3.28 5.27
CA LYS A 135 -6.79 4.10 6.05
C LYS A 135 -7.23 3.46 7.37
N HIS A 136 -7.22 2.14 7.44
CA HIS A 136 -7.81 1.38 8.54
C HIS A 136 -6.79 0.47 9.22
N SER A 137 -6.47 0.76 10.48
CA SER A 137 -5.46 0.02 11.26
C SER A 137 -5.84 -1.42 11.60
N GLY A 138 -7.09 -1.83 11.34
CA GLY A 138 -7.57 -3.21 11.54
C GLY A 138 -7.35 -4.14 10.34
N CYS A 139 -6.78 -3.63 9.25
CA CYS A 139 -6.49 -4.37 8.04
C CYS A 139 -5.16 -5.12 8.10
N ASP A 140 -4.99 -6.08 7.18
CA ASP A 140 -3.81 -6.94 7.12
C ASP A 140 -2.64 -6.22 6.42
N SER A 141 -1.57 -5.94 7.18
CA SER A 141 -0.35 -5.31 6.67
C SER A 141 0.45 -6.21 5.73
N VAL A 142 0.37 -7.56 5.88
CA VAL A 142 0.99 -8.49 4.93
C VAL A 142 0.29 -8.40 3.58
N MET A 143 -1.03 -8.35 3.60
CA MET A 143 -1.84 -8.19 2.38
C MET A 143 -1.62 -6.81 1.74
N LEU A 144 -1.46 -5.74 2.52
CA LEU A 144 -1.08 -4.41 2.01
C LEU A 144 0.28 -4.47 1.29
N ARG A 145 1.29 -5.06 1.92
CA ARG A 145 2.61 -5.27 1.29
C ARG A 145 2.49 -6.08 0.00
N ASN A 146 1.69 -7.13 0.01
CA ASN A 146 1.48 -7.98 -1.16
C ASN A 146 0.70 -7.24 -2.27
N SER A 147 -0.23 -6.33 -1.91
CA SER A 147 -0.89 -5.43 -2.87
C SER A 147 0.12 -4.53 -3.56
N TYR A 148 1.03 -3.89 -2.82
CA TYR A 148 2.11 -3.10 -3.42
C TYR A 148 3.03 -3.94 -4.32
N SER A 149 3.32 -5.19 -3.93
CA SER A 149 4.12 -6.13 -4.71
C SER A 149 3.45 -6.49 -6.04
N ASN A 150 2.15 -6.81 -6.00
CA ASN A 150 1.38 -7.09 -7.22
C ASN A 150 1.24 -5.86 -8.12
N LEU A 151 0.99 -4.69 -7.55
CA LEU A 151 0.97 -3.42 -8.29
C LEU A 151 2.32 -3.13 -8.94
N CYS A 152 3.43 -3.33 -8.21
CA CYS A 152 4.78 -3.21 -8.76
C CYS A 152 4.97 -4.12 -9.98
N TYR A 153 4.58 -5.39 -9.87
CA TYR A 153 4.66 -6.35 -10.96
C TYR A 153 3.82 -5.90 -12.18
N LEU A 154 2.58 -5.49 -11.96
CA LEU A 154 1.67 -5.06 -13.03
C LEU A 154 2.16 -3.79 -13.74
N TYR A 155 2.66 -2.80 -13.00
CA TYR A 155 3.24 -1.60 -13.62
C TYR A 155 4.51 -1.91 -14.41
N GLY A 156 5.33 -2.88 -13.96
CA GLY A 156 6.47 -3.37 -14.73
C GLY A 156 6.03 -3.99 -16.06
N ARG A 157 4.96 -4.79 -16.06
CA ARG A 157 4.41 -5.41 -17.28
C ARG A 157 3.88 -4.40 -18.30
N VAL A 158 3.38 -3.27 -17.87
CA VAL A 158 2.95 -2.18 -18.78
C VAL A 158 4.06 -1.14 -19.01
N GLN A 159 5.28 -1.40 -18.54
CA GLN A 159 6.46 -0.55 -18.70
C GLN A 159 6.34 0.84 -18.05
N ASP A 160 5.47 0.99 -17.04
CA ASP A 160 5.45 2.18 -16.18
C ASP A 160 6.46 2.01 -15.03
N PHE A 161 7.72 2.12 -15.36
CA PHE A 161 8.85 1.87 -14.44
C PHE A 161 8.93 2.87 -13.28
N ARG A 162 8.30 4.05 -13.41
CA ARG A 162 8.25 5.04 -12.31
C ARG A 162 7.31 4.58 -11.20
N ASN A 163 6.09 4.17 -11.55
CA ASN A 163 5.15 3.61 -10.59
C ASN A 163 5.63 2.27 -10.06
N GLN A 164 6.26 1.43 -10.89
CA GLN A 164 6.92 0.20 -10.47
C GLN A 164 7.91 0.47 -9.31
N LEU A 165 8.86 1.39 -9.49
CA LEU A 165 9.86 1.71 -8.47
C LEU A 165 9.22 2.33 -7.20
N ARG A 166 8.21 3.18 -7.36
CA ARG A 166 7.49 3.77 -6.23
C ARG A 166 6.89 2.68 -5.35
N LEU A 167 6.16 1.75 -5.94
CA LEU A 167 5.48 0.67 -5.22
C LEU A 167 6.47 -0.36 -4.65
N ALA A 168 7.54 -0.68 -5.36
CA ALA A 168 8.62 -1.52 -4.83
C ALA A 168 9.23 -0.91 -3.55
N LYS A 169 9.44 0.41 -3.53
CA LYS A 169 9.90 1.12 -2.32
C LYS A 169 8.89 1.07 -1.19
N MET A 170 7.60 1.22 -1.49
CA MET A 170 6.54 1.12 -0.47
C MET A 170 6.48 -0.29 0.12
N ALA A 171 6.50 -1.34 -0.71
CA ALA A 171 6.55 -2.73 -0.25
C ALA A 171 7.79 -3.02 0.60
N TYR A 172 8.96 -2.51 0.18
CA TYR A 172 10.21 -2.66 0.92
C TYR A 172 10.18 -1.92 2.27
N SER A 173 9.69 -0.69 2.30
CA SER A 173 9.59 0.12 3.52
C SER A 173 8.67 -0.56 4.53
N LEU A 174 7.48 -0.97 4.10
CA LEU A 174 6.52 -1.67 4.95
C LEU A 174 7.09 -3.00 5.47
N SER A 175 7.76 -3.80 4.61
CA SER A 175 8.42 -5.03 5.03
C SER A 175 9.48 -4.78 6.12
N LYS A 176 10.23 -3.69 5.99
CA LYS A 176 11.24 -3.30 6.98
C LYS A 176 10.61 -2.90 8.32
N GLU A 177 9.47 -2.22 8.30
CA GLU A 177 8.70 -1.87 9.50
C GLU A 177 8.13 -3.11 10.18
N MET A 178 7.76 -4.13 9.39
CA MET A 178 7.30 -5.44 9.89
C MET A 178 8.43 -6.32 10.46
N GLY A 179 9.69 -5.90 10.31
CA GLY A 179 10.87 -6.57 10.89
C GLY A 179 11.60 -7.53 9.95
N GLU A 180 10.99 -7.93 8.84
CA GLU A 180 11.63 -8.81 7.85
C GLU A 180 11.28 -8.40 6.42
N VAL A 181 12.29 -8.33 5.55
CA VAL A 181 12.10 -8.06 4.13
C VAL A 181 12.22 -9.37 3.35
N PRO A 182 11.12 -9.89 2.78
CA PRO A 182 11.15 -11.10 1.94
C PRO A 182 12.04 -10.91 0.70
N ILE A 183 12.64 -11.98 0.21
CA ILE A 183 13.58 -11.94 -0.91
C ILE A 183 12.88 -11.48 -2.20
N ASN A 184 11.65 -11.90 -2.43
CA ASN A 184 10.86 -11.43 -3.58
C ASN A 184 10.66 -9.90 -3.58
N ILE A 185 10.51 -9.26 -2.43
CA ILE A 185 10.43 -7.80 -2.31
C ILE A 185 11.79 -7.16 -2.63
N ILE A 186 12.88 -7.78 -2.17
CA ILE A 186 14.24 -7.33 -2.49
C ILE A 186 14.50 -7.44 -4.00
N THR A 187 14.14 -8.56 -4.62
CA THR A 187 14.33 -8.75 -6.07
C THR A 187 13.48 -7.81 -6.89
N GLN A 188 12.23 -7.57 -6.51
CA GLN A 188 11.36 -6.57 -7.17
C GLN A 188 11.94 -5.15 -7.08
N LEU A 189 12.47 -4.76 -5.91
CA LEU A 189 13.13 -3.47 -5.75
C LEU A 189 14.41 -3.38 -6.58
N GLY A 190 15.21 -4.44 -6.60
CA GLY A 190 16.40 -4.55 -7.44
C GLY A 190 16.09 -4.42 -8.92
N ASN A 191 15.10 -5.17 -9.41
CA ASN A 191 14.59 -5.08 -10.76
C ASN A 191 14.10 -3.68 -11.11
N SER A 192 13.32 -3.05 -10.22
CA SER A 192 12.79 -1.71 -10.45
C SER A 192 13.90 -0.63 -10.53
N TYR A 193 15.02 -0.83 -9.86
CA TYR A 193 16.19 0.02 -10.04
C TYR A 193 16.89 -0.27 -11.38
N ALA A 194 17.00 -1.54 -11.75
CA ALA A 194 17.65 -1.96 -12.98
C ALA A 194 16.92 -1.44 -14.24
N THR A 195 15.59 -1.48 -14.24
CA THR A 195 14.75 -0.97 -15.35
C THR A 195 14.84 0.55 -15.54
N LEU A 196 15.34 1.28 -14.54
CA LEU A 196 15.60 2.72 -14.58
C LEU A 196 17.11 3.04 -14.65
N ASP A 197 17.91 2.13 -15.18
CA ASP A 197 19.36 2.24 -15.37
C ASP A 197 20.16 2.54 -14.08
N SER A 198 19.55 2.32 -12.91
CA SER A 198 20.20 2.50 -11.61
C SER A 198 20.94 1.23 -11.16
N THR A 199 21.91 0.79 -11.98
CA THR A 199 22.61 -0.48 -11.83
C THR A 199 23.30 -0.66 -10.48
N GLU A 200 23.90 0.40 -9.93
CA GLU A 200 24.55 0.36 -8.61
C GLU A 200 23.54 0.08 -7.50
N MET A 201 22.38 0.75 -7.52
CA MET A 201 21.32 0.53 -6.54
C MET A 201 20.70 -0.85 -6.69
N ALA A 202 20.52 -1.32 -7.92
CA ALA A 202 20.05 -2.67 -8.21
C ALA A 202 21.00 -3.73 -7.61
N SER A 203 22.29 -3.67 -7.94
CA SER A 203 23.31 -4.59 -7.42
C SER A 203 23.38 -4.59 -5.90
N LYS A 204 23.37 -3.40 -5.28
CA LYS A 204 23.39 -3.26 -3.82
C LYS A 204 22.15 -3.87 -3.16
N THR A 205 21.00 -3.69 -3.80
CA THR A 205 19.73 -4.24 -3.29
C THR A 205 19.72 -5.76 -3.41
N LEU A 206 20.07 -6.31 -4.57
CA LEU A 206 20.11 -7.76 -4.80
C LEU A 206 21.14 -8.46 -3.91
N ALA A 207 22.27 -7.80 -3.61
CA ALA A 207 23.26 -8.35 -2.68
C ALA A 207 22.70 -8.58 -1.27
N MET A 208 21.69 -7.83 -0.84
CA MET A 208 21.01 -8.08 0.43
C MET A 208 20.23 -9.40 0.39
N GLY A 209 19.51 -9.69 -0.70
CA GLY A 209 18.78 -10.94 -0.89
C GLY A 209 19.72 -12.15 -0.95
N LEU A 210 20.80 -12.04 -1.73
CA LEU A 210 21.80 -13.11 -1.81
C LEU A 210 22.46 -13.35 -0.44
N LYS A 211 22.74 -12.30 0.32
CA LYS A 211 23.28 -12.44 1.68
C LYS A 211 22.31 -13.17 2.62
N GLN A 212 21.02 -12.90 2.53
CA GLN A 212 20.00 -13.62 3.31
C GLN A 212 19.99 -15.11 2.98
N ILE A 213 20.02 -15.48 1.69
CA ILE A 213 20.10 -16.90 1.26
C ILE A 213 21.37 -17.56 1.77
N MET A 214 22.50 -16.89 1.62
CA MET A 214 23.79 -17.48 1.99
C MET A 214 23.96 -17.64 3.51
N SER A 215 23.26 -16.84 4.31
CA SER A 215 23.33 -16.90 5.77
C SER A 215 22.44 -17.97 6.42
N ASP A 216 21.46 -18.52 5.68
CA ASP A 216 20.50 -19.49 6.20
C ASP A 216 20.44 -20.74 5.30
N PRO A 217 20.87 -21.92 5.80
CA PRO A 217 20.81 -23.17 5.03
C PRO A 217 19.40 -23.53 4.55
N ASN A 218 18.35 -23.19 5.31
CA ASN A 218 16.97 -23.48 4.90
C ASN A 218 16.56 -22.60 3.70
N ARG A 219 17.02 -21.36 3.66
CA ARG A 219 16.77 -20.44 2.51
C ARG A 219 17.55 -20.86 1.26
N GLN A 220 18.63 -21.62 1.40
CA GLN A 220 19.35 -22.19 0.25
C GLN A 220 18.54 -23.27 -0.48
N GLU A 221 17.47 -23.77 0.11
CA GLU A 221 16.51 -24.69 -0.53
C GLU A 221 15.32 -23.95 -1.17
N ASP A 222 15.23 -22.62 -1.02
CA ASP A 222 14.20 -21.77 -1.66
C ASP A 222 14.51 -21.55 -3.14
N THR A 223 13.98 -22.43 -3.95
CA THR A 223 14.18 -22.43 -5.41
C THR A 223 13.65 -21.15 -6.07
N GLU A 224 12.52 -20.64 -5.63
CA GLU A 224 11.88 -19.46 -6.21
C GLU A 224 12.73 -18.20 -6.02
N SER A 225 13.19 -17.98 -4.80
CA SER A 225 14.08 -16.86 -4.48
C SER A 225 15.41 -16.96 -5.22
N LEU A 226 15.99 -18.17 -5.34
CA LEU A 226 17.21 -18.39 -6.08
C LEU A 226 17.04 -18.14 -7.59
N CYS A 227 15.95 -18.60 -8.18
CA CYS A 227 15.63 -18.33 -9.59
C CYS A 227 15.42 -16.83 -9.84
N SER A 228 14.72 -16.15 -8.95
CA SER A 228 14.51 -14.70 -9.05
C SER A 228 15.84 -13.94 -9.00
N LEU A 229 16.73 -14.28 -8.05
CA LEU A 229 18.07 -13.67 -7.99
C LEU A 229 18.93 -14.02 -9.19
N LEU A 230 18.88 -15.27 -9.66
CA LEU A 230 19.60 -15.72 -10.87
C LEU A 230 19.19 -14.89 -12.08
N LEU A 231 17.89 -14.68 -12.26
CA LEU A 231 17.32 -13.87 -13.33
C LEU A 231 17.85 -12.43 -13.28
N GLU A 232 17.72 -11.78 -12.13
CA GLU A 232 18.12 -10.38 -11.96
C GLU A 232 19.63 -10.17 -12.10
N TYR A 233 20.46 -11.06 -11.55
CA TYR A 233 21.91 -10.98 -11.74
C TYR A 233 22.32 -11.25 -13.19
N SER A 234 21.61 -12.15 -13.89
CA SER A 234 21.83 -12.38 -15.32
C SER A 234 21.47 -11.16 -16.16
N TYR A 235 20.36 -10.49 -15.82
CA TYR A 235 19.96 -9.22 -16.45
C TYR A 235 21.02 -8.12 -16.25
N LEU A 236 21.54 -7.99 -15.03
CA LEU A 236 22.61 -7.05 -14.70
C LEU A 236 24.00 -7.45 -15.24
N LYS A 237 24.11 -8.61 -15.89
CA LYS A 237 25.37 -9.20 -16.38
C LYS A 237 26.40 -9.47 -15.28
N ASP A 238 25.94 -9.66 -14.05
CA ASP A 238 26.78 -10.08 -12.90
C ASP A 238 26.95 -11.60 -12.90
N SER A 239 27.87 -12.09 -13.71
CA SER A 239 28.14 -13.51 -13.86
C SER A 239 28.62 -14.19 -12.56
N ILE A 240 29.24 -13.44 -11.65
CA ILE A 240 29.76 -13.99 -10.38
C ILE A 240 28.61 -14.33 -9.46
N ASN A 241 27.70 -13.39 -9.21
CA ASN A 241 26.58 -13.63 -8.30
C ASN A 241 25.51 -14.51 -8.96
N ALA A 242 25.26 -14.38 -10.26
CA ALA A 242 24.46 -15.34 -11.03
C ALA A 242 24.99 -16.77 -10.88
N GLY A 243 26.31 -16.96 -11.01
CA GLY A 243 26.96 -18.26 -10.83
C GLY A 243 26.79 -18.87 -9.44
N LYS A 244 26.76 -18.05 -8.37
CA LYS A 244 26.45 -18.52 -7.02
C LYS A 244 25.01 -19.06 -6.92
N CYS A 245 24.04 -18.31 -7.42
CA CYS A 245 22.63 -18.74 -7.44
C CYS A 245 22.46 -20.03 -8.25
N TYR A 246 23.04 -20.08 -9.45
CA TYR A 246 23.02 -21.26 -10.32
C TYR A 246 23.61 -22.49 -9.66
N SER A 247 24.76 -22.35 -8.98
CA SER A 247 25.43 -23.47 -8.29
C SER A 247 24.57 -24.04 -7.13
N LEU A 248 23.81 -23.20 -6.45
CA LEU A 248 22.86 -23.65 -5.41
C LEU A 248 21.69 -24.41 -6.05
N LEU A 249 21.11 -23.90 -7.11
CA LEU A 249 20.04 -24.56 -7.87
C LEU A 249 20.49 -25.91 -8.42
N GLU A 250 21.64 -25.96 -9.08
CA GLU A 250 22.21 -27.22 -9.59
C GLU A 250 22.46 -28.25 -8.47
N ARG A 251 22.87 -27.81 -7.29
CA ARG A 251 23.02 -28.68 -6.12
C ARG A 251 21.70 -29.25 -5.64
N GLN A 252 20.64 -28.44 -5.63
CA GLN A 252 19.28 -28.90 -5.30
C GLN A 252 18.80 -29.95 -6.31
N GLU A 253 18.96 -29.70 -7.61
CA GLU A 253 18.56 -30.65 -8.67
C GLU A 253 19.29 -32.00 -8.52
N LYS A 254 20.60 -31.98 -8.29
CA LYS A 254 21.39 -33.22 -8.08
C LYS A 254 20.92 -34.02 -6.85
N ARG A 255 20.54 -33.34 -5.76
CA ARG A 255 19.97 -34.00 -4.56
C ARG A 255 18.60 -34.64 -4.87
N LYS A 256 17.73 -33.95 -5.62
CA LYS A 256 16.38 -34.44 -5.99
C LYS A 256 16.44 -35.62 -6.94
N GLN A 257 17.35 -35.62 -7.89
CA GLN A 257 17.57 -36.78 -8.78
C GLN A 257 18.02 -38.04 -8.01
N GLY A 258 18.72 -37.88 -6.88
CA GLY A 258 19.08 -38.98 -5.99
C GLY A 258 17.96 -39.54 -5.12
N LEU A 259 16.86 -38.79 -4.91
CA LEU A 259 15.74 -39.15 -4.04
C LEU A 259 14.52 -39.78 -4.73
N GLY A 260 14.50 -39.86 -6.02
CA GLY A 260 13.73 -40.85 -6.86
C GLY A 260 12.22 -40.86 -6.81
N LYS A 261 11.47 -39.99 -6.12
CA LYS A 261 9.99 -40.11 -6.05
C LYS A 261 9.13 -38.83 -5.96
N ASP A 262 9.68 -37.63 -5.84
CA ASP A 262 8.84 -36.43 -5.71
C ASP A 262 8.88 -35.48 -6.91
N LYS A 263 9.13 -36.02 -8.09
CA LYS A 263 9.18 -35.24 -9.35
C LYS A 263 7.85 -34.53 -9.65
N ALA A 264 6.74 -35.16 -9.32
CA ALA A 264 5.40 -34.63 -9.61
C ALA A 264 5.03 -33.39 -8.76
N ARG A 265 5.59 -33.23 -7.56
CA ARG A 265 5.32 -32.10 -6.67
C ARG A 265 6.14 -30.86 -7.03
N TYR A 266 7.28 -31.06 -7.68
CA TYR A 266 8.17 -30.01 -8.15
C TYR A 266 7.74 -29.40 -9.48
N ASP A 267 7.16 -30.22 -10.35
CA ASP A 267 6.71 -29.83 -11.69
C ASP A 267 5.47 -28.91 -11.66
N THR A 268 4.76 -28.82 -10.53
CA THR A 268 3.54 -28.03 -10.40
C THR A 268 3.78 -26.61 -9.84
N TYR A 269 4.89 -26.39 -9.14
CA TYR A 269 5.05 -25.16 -8.34
C TYR A 269 5.78 -24.02 -9.06
N CYS A 270 6.81 -24.35 -9.81
CA CYS A 270 7.43 -23.35 -10.63
C CYS A 270 6.79 -23.50 -12.01
N ALA A 271 5.93 -22.56 -12.38
CA ALA A 271 5.66 -22.42 -13.79
C ALA A 271 6.99 -22.66 -14.50
N GLU A 272 7.15 -23.82 -15.16
CA GLU A 272 8.42 -24.25 -15.78
C GLU A 272 9.07 -23.11 -16.56
N SER A 273 8.23 -22.19 -17.09
CA SER A 273 8.61 -20.98 -17.78
C SER A 273 9.48 -20.01 -16.95
N GLY A 274 9.24 -19.85 -15.63
CA GLY A 274 10.02 -18.93 -14.78
C GLY A 274 11.43 -19.43 -14.50
N ILE A 275 11.57 -20.71 -14.20
CA ILE A 275 12.87 -21.39 -14.04
C ILE A 275 13.62 -21.39 -15.37
N ASN A 276 12.94 -21.77 -16.45
CA ASN A 276 13.52 -21.80 -17.78
C ASN A 276 14.06 -20.43 -18.22
N LEU A 277 13.35 -19.34 -17.87
CA LEU A 277 13.82 -17.98 -18.17
C LEU A 277 15.11 -17.64 -17.41
N ALA A 278 15.16 -17.95 -16.13
CA ALA A 278 16.35 -17.69 -15.30
C ALA A 278 17.58 -18.48 -15.82
N TYR A 279 17.39 -19.77 -16.14
CA TYR A 279 18.45 -20.59 -16.72
C TYR A 279 18.84 -20.13 -18.12
N ALA A 280 17.89 -19.78 -18.98
CA ALA A 280 18.17 -19.31 -20.32
C ALA A 280 19.05 -18.06 -20.31
N MET A 281 18.70 -17.06 -19.50
CA MET A 281 19.48 -15.83 -19.37
C MET A 281 20.87 -16.07 -18.77
N TYR A 282 20.99 -16.98 -17.79
CA TYR A 282 22.29 -17.36 -17.26
C TYR A 282 23.16 -18.10 -18.29
N TYR A 283 22.59 -19.01 -19.07
CA TYR A 283 23.31 -19.69 -20.13
C TYR A 283 23.74 -18.74 -21.24
N GLU A 284 22.89 -17.76 -21.58
CA GLU A 284 23.27 -16.70 -22.52
C GLU A 284 24.42 -15.85 -21.96
N LEU A 285 24.35 -15.43 -20.70
CA LEU A 285 25.41 -14.70 -20.02
C LEU A 285 26.74 -15.46 -20.01
N THR A 286 26.68 -16.78 -19.85
CA THR A 286 27.87 -17.65 -19.79
C THR A 286 28.29 -18.22 -21.13
N GLY A 287 27.66 -17.81 -22.25
CA GLY A 287 27.99 -18.22 -23.61
C GLY A 287 27.56 -19.64 -23.99
N LYS A 288 26.71 -20.28 -23.20
CA LYS A 288 26.14 -21.62 -23.45
C LYS A 288 24.91 -21.53 -24.36
N SER A 289 25.10 -21.09 -25.60
CA SER A 289 23.98 -20.73 -26.49
C SER A 289 22.99 -21.86 -26.74
N ASP A 290 23.45 -23.12 -26.90
CA ASP A 290 22.53 -24.24 -27.15
C ASP A 290 21.63 -24.53 -25.94
N SER A 291 22.18 -24.43 -24.72
CA SER A 291 21.40 -24.57 -23.49
C SER A 291 20.40 -23.42 -23.30
N ALA A 292 20.81 -22.19 -23.63
CA ALA A 292 19.91 -21.03 -23.62
C ALA A 292 18.75 -21.21 -24.60
N VAL A 293 19.05 -21.61 -25.85
CA VAL A 293 18.04 -21.92 -26.88
C VAL A 293 17.05 -22.96 -26.39
N TYR A 294 17.54 -24.07 -25.80
CA TYR A 294 16.67 -25.12 -25.27
C TYR A 294 15.69 -24.58 -24.19
N CYS A 295 16.19 -23.80 -23.26
CA CYS A 295 15.34 -23.23 -22.20
C CYS A 295 14.32 -22.22 -22.74
N TYR A 296 14.72 -21.35 -23.69
CA TYR A 296 13.78 -20.41 -24.31
C TYR A 296 12.70 -21.13 -25.16
N GLN A 297 13.04 -22.20 -25.85
CA GLN A 297 12.07 -23.01 -26.59
C GLN A 297 11.02 -23.62 -25.66
N ARG A 298 11.44 -24.15 -24.52
CA ARG A 298 10.50 -24.68 -23.52
C ARG A 298 9.51 -23.64 -23.01
N ILE A 299 9.89 -22.37 -22.88
CA ILE A 299 8.96 -21.29 -22.50
C ILE A 299 7.89 -21.09 -23.57
N ILE A 300 8.27 -21.16 -24.85
CA ILE A 300 7.33 -21.01 -25.97
C ILE A 300 6.39 -22.23 -26.05
N ASP A 301 6.94 -23.44 -25.86
CA ASP A 301 6.18 -24.68 -25.91
C ASP A 301 5.16 -24.80 -24.75
N ASP A 302 5.49 -24.26 -23.58
CA ASP A 302 4.58 -24.19 -22.42
C ASP A 302 3.36 -23.29 -22.69
N GLY A 303 3.54 -22.19 -23.40
CA GLY A 303 2.47 -21.34 -23.91
C GLY A 303 1.60 -20.63 -22.87
N THR A 304 1.97 -20.65 -21.59
CA THR A 304 1.12 -20.18 -20.48
C THR A 304 1.22 -18.67 -20.20
N ASP A 305 2.38 -18.04 -20.45
CA ASP A 305 2.61 -16.61 -20.20
C ASP A 305 3.07 -15.87 -21.46
N LEU A 306 2.17 -15.06 -22.03
CA LEU A 306 2.43 -14.30 -23.27
C LEU A 306 3.65 -13.38 -23.17
N PHE A 307 3.93 -12.80 -22.00
CA PHE A 307 5.06 -11.89 -21.83
C PHE A 307 6.39 -12.65 -21.79
N ARG A 308 6.43 -13.80 -21.11
CA ARG A 308 7.61 -14.67 -21.11
C ARG A 308 7.87 -15.27 -22.50
N MET A 309 6.80 -15.64 -23.21
CA MET A 309 6.90 -16.09 -24.61
C MET A 309 7.44 -14.97 -25.50
N TYR A 310 7.01 -13.72 -25.30
CA TYR A 310 7.53 -12.55 -26.01
C TYR A 310 9.03 -12.39 -25.77
N ASP A 311 9.48 -12.39 -24.49
CA ASP A 311 10.89 -12.25 -24.16
C ASP A 311 11.73 -13.41 -24.71
N ALA A 312 11.23 -14.65 -24.58
CA ALA A 312 11.90 -15.84 -25.10
C ALA A 312 12.02 -15.83 -26.63
N SER A 313 10.94 -15.46 -27.35
CA SER A 313 10.98 -15.39 -28.83
C SER A 313 11.91 -14.30 -29.32
N LYS A 314 11.95 -13.15 -28.63
CA LYS A 314 12.91 -12.08 -28.91
C LYS A 314 14.36 -12.53 -28.70
N ALA A 315 14.63 -13.22 -27.59
CA ALA A 315 15.95 -13.75 -27.28
C ALA A 315 16.38 -14.80 -28.30
N LEU A 316 15.49 -15.73 -28.69
CA LEU A 316 15.75 -16.73 -29.73
C LEU A 316 16.02 -16.09 -31.07
N PHE A 317 15.27 -15.08 -31.49
CA PHE A 317 15.55 -14.30 -32.68
C PHE A 317 16.98 -13.76 -32.68
N HIS A 318 17.40 -13.13 -31.58
CA HIS A 318 18.76 -12.58 -31.47
C HIS A 318 19.83 -13.66 -31.48
N LEU A 319 19.65 -14.77 -30.76
CA LEU A 319 20.61 -15.88 -30.71
C LEU A 319 20.78 -16.56 -32.07
N TYR A 320 19.70 -16.85 -32.78
CA TYR A 320 19.74 -17.45 -34.10
C TYR A 320 20.31 -16.50 -35.16
N ASN A 321 19.94 -15.21 -35.10
CA ASN A 321 20.50 -14.20 -35.99
C ASN A 321 22.03 -14.07 -35.80
N LYS A 322 22.49 -14.02 -34.54
CA LYS A 322 23.93 -13.99 -34.20
C LYS A 322 24.67 -15.23 -34.67
N SER A 323 24.02 -16.40 -34.70
CA SER A 323 24.62 -17.66 -35.18
C SER A 323 24.46 -17.88 -36.68
N GLY A 324 23.89 -16.93 -37.42
CA GLY A 324 23.68 -17.01 -38.87
C GLY A 324 22.58 -17.98 -39.32
N LYS A 325 21.76 -18.48 -38.40
CA LYS A 325 20.63 -19.37 -38.67
C LYS A 325 19.40 -18.56 -39.04
N ILE A 326 19.38 -18.00 -40.26
CA ILE A 326 18.39 -16.99 -40.66
C ILE A 326 16.95 -17.55 -40.71
N ALA A 327 16.76 -18.81 -41.12
CA ALA A 327 15.43 -19.41 -41.17
C ALA A 327 14.78 -19.52 -39.79
N GLU A 328 15.55 -19.98 -38.80
CA GLU A 328 15.13 -20.06 -37.41
C GLU A 328 14.92 -18.66 -36.80
N ALA A 329 15.82 -17.72 -37.11
CA ALA A 329 15.64 -16.32 -36.67
C ALA A 329 14.33 -15.73 -37.19
N ASN A 330 14.01 -15.90 -38.47
CA ASN A 330 12.77 -15.42 -39.06
C ASN A 330 11.52 -16.05 -38.39
N LYS A 331 11.54 -17.35 -38.12
CA LYS A 331 10.46 -18.04 -37.39
C LYS A 331 10.16 -17.34 -36.04
N TYR A 332 11.22 -17.05 -35.28
CA TYR A 332 11.03 -16.43 -33.97
C TYR A 332 10.75 -14.91 -34.07
N ALA A 333 11.17 -14.25 -35.14
CA ALA A 333 10.76 -12.88 -35.44
C ALA A 333 9.24 -12.78 -35.68
N GLU A 334 8.66 -13.72 -36.43
CA GLU A 334 7.20 -13.78 -36.64
C GLU A 334 6.45 -13.99 -35.34
N ILE A 335 6.88 -14.94 -34.48
CA ILE A 335 6.28 -15.20 -33.18
C ILE A 335 6.41 -13.96 -32.30
N PHE A 336 7.56 -13.36 -32.21
CA PHE A 336 7.84 -12.16 -31.46
C PHE A 336 6.94 -10.98 -31.89
N THR A 337 6.77 -10.77 -33.20
CA THR A 337 5.92 -9.72 -33.73
C THR A 337 4.45 -9.97 -33.40
N LEU A 338 3.96 -11.21 -33.61
CA LEU A 338 2.59 -11.59 -33.27
C LEU A 338 2.29 -11.39 -31.78
N LEU A 339 3.22 -11.79 -30.93
CA LEU A 339 3.09 -11.60 -29.48
C LEU A 339 3.12 -10.12 -29.10
N SER A 340 3.98 -9.32 -29.74
CA SER A 340 4.03 -7.87 -29.53
C SER A 340 2.69 -7.20 -29.84
N ASP A 341 2.08 -7.56 -30.97
CA ASP A 341 0.78 -7.05 -31.37
C ASP A 341 -0.34 -7.54 -30.43
N THR A 342 -0.25 -8.81 -29.99
CA THR A 342 -1.24 -9.39 -29.05
C THR A 342 -1.16 -8.72 -27.68
N ILE A 343 0.04 -8.45 -27.19
CA ILE A 343 0.24 -7.79 -25.89
C ILE A 343 -0.17 -6.32 -25.97
N ASP A 344 0.07 -5.64 -27.09
CA ASP A 344 -0.20 -4.21 -27.30
C ASP A 344 0.24 -3.34 -26.09
N PHE A 345 1.56 -3.31 -25.88
CA PHE A 345 2.16 -2.61 -24.74
C PHE A 345 1.70 -1.14 -24.61
N GLY A 346 1.58 -0.43 -25.74
CA GLY A 346 1.15 0.98 -25.74
C GLY A 346 -0.27 1.14 -25.21
N LYS A 347 -1.20 0.32 -25.70
CA LYS A 347 -2.59 0.34 -25.24
C LYS A 347 -2.73 -0.08 -23.78
N ARG A 348 -1.97 -1.09 -23.33
CA ARG A 348 -1.97 -1.52 -21.94
C ARG A 348 -1.43 -0.44 -21.01
N GLN A 349 -0.38 0.27 -21.42
CA GLN A 349 0.17 1.40 -20.66
C GLN A 349 -0.83 2.55 -20.57
N GLU A 350 -1.50 2.90 -21.68
CA GLU A 350 -2.55 3.92 -21.71
C GLU A 350 -3.74 3.53 -20.82
N LEU A 351 -4.20 2.28 -20.90
CA LEU A 351 -5.25 1.77 -20.03
C LEU A 351 -4.85 1.79 -18.56
N ALA A 352 -3.63 1.39 -18.21
CA ALA A 352 -3.13 1.44 -16.85
C ALA A 352 -3.05 2.87 -16.32
N ALA A 353 -2.59 3.82 -17.16
CA ALA A 353 -2.57 5.23 -16.81
C ALA A 353 -3.99 5.78 -16.63
N THR A 354 -4.94 5.38 -17.47
CA THR A 354 -6.36 5.77 -17.35
C THR A 354 -6.95 5.26 -16.04
N VAL A 355 -6.78 3.99 -15.70
CA VAL A 355 -7.25 3.41 -14.43
C VAL A 355 -6.65 4.16 -13.23
N ASN A 356 -5.35 4.41 -13.26
CA ASN A 356 -4.70 5.16 -12.18
C ASN A 356 -5.24 6.59 -12.07
N ASN A 357 -5.47 7.27 -13.19
CA ASN A 357 -6.02 8.63 -13.21
C ASN A 357 -7.49 8.66 -12.76
N GLU A 358 -8.31 7.71 -13.20
CA GLU A 358 -9.69 7.56 -12.75
C GLU A 358 -9.75 7.25 -11.25
N PHE A 359 -8.91 6.35 -10.77
CA PHE A 359 -8.82 6.03 -9.36
C PHE A 359 -8.43 7.26 -8.52
N GLN A 360 -7.40 8.02 -8.92
CA GLN A 360 -7.01 9.25 -8.24
C GLN A 360 -8.13 10.31 -8.31
N TYR A 361 -8.81 10.44 -9.45
CA TYR A 361 -9.95 11.33 -9.60
C TYR A 361 -11.10 10.96 -8.65
N HIS A 362 -11.43 9.66 -8.53
CA HIS A 362 -12.46 9.20 -7.59
C HIS A 362 -12.06 9.43 -6.14
N LEU A 363 -10.80 9.23 -5.78
CA LEU A 363 -10.26 9.55 -4.45
C LEU A 363 -10.41 11.03 -4.12
N ASP A 364 -10.02 11.89 -5.04
CA ASP A 364 -10.10 13.34 -4.85
C ASP A 364 -11.55 13.81 -4.77
N ARG A 365 -12.43 13.26 -5.59
CA ARG A 365 -13.88 13.51 -5.53
C ARG A 365 -14.48 13.06 -4.19
N LYS A 366 -14.11 11.87 -3.71
CA LYS A 366 -14.58 11.35 -2.41
C LYS A 366 -14.11 12.25 -1.27
N LYS A 367 -12.83 12.64 -1.26
CA LYS A 367 -12.30 13.61 -0.27
C LYS A 367 -13.03 14.96 -0.34
N GLU A 368 -13.29 15.47 -1.54
CA GLU A 368 -14.03 16.70 -1.75
C GLU A 368 -15.47 16.59 -1.23
N GLN A 369 -16.12 15.44 -1.44
CA GLN A 369 -17.46 15.17 -0.96
C GLN A 369 -17.52 15.04 0.56
N GLU A 370 -16.60 14.32 1.18
CA GLU A 370 -16.44 14.22 2.63
C GLU A 370 -16.22 15.60 3.29
N LEU A 371 -15.42 16.46 2.63
CA LEU A 371 -15.22 17.83 3.06
C LEU A 371 -16.49 18.68 2.93
N LYS A 372 -17.28 18.51 1.86
CA LYS A 372 -18.56 19.17 1.66
C LYS A 372 -19.58 18.73 2.70
N ASP A 373 -19.70 17.42 2.91
CA ASP A 373 -20.61 16.83 3.90
C ASP A 373 -20.23 17.26 5.33
N GLY A 374 -18.95 17.30 5.64
CA GLY A 374 -18.45 17.83 6.91
C GLY A 374 -18.82 19.30 7.12
N LYS A 375 -18.66 20.14 6.08
CA LYS A 375 -19.07 21.56 6.10
C LYS A 375 -20.59 21.70 6.24
N GLU A 376 -21.39 20.87 5.55
CA GLU A 376 -22.84 20.88 5.67
C GLU A 376 -23.32 20.44 7.06
N ARG A 377 -22.76 19.38 7.63
CA ARG A 377 -23.06 18.95 9.01
C ARG A 377 -22.73 20.06 10.00
N TYR A 378 -21.57 20.69 9.87
CA TYR A 378 -21.18 21.82 10.72
C TYR A 378 -22.12 23.01 10.56
N ARG A 379 -22.46 23.40 9.33
CA ARG A 379 -23.46 24.45 9.04
C ARG A 379 -24.82 24.12 9.64
N ASN A 380 -25.31 22.90 9.47
CA ASN A 380 -26.60 22.47 10.01
C ASN A 380 -26.59 22.44 11.54
N THR A 381 -25.50 22.03 12.15
CA THR A 381 -25.32 22.07 13.63
C THR A 381 -25.34 23.53 14.13
N LEU A 382 -24.66 24.45 13.45
CA LEU A 382 -24.72 25.88 13.78
C LEU A 382 -26.13 26.47 13.66
N ILE A 383 -26.86 26.10 12.59
CA ILE A 383 -28.25 26.52 12.39
C ILE A 383 -29.12 25.99 13.52
N ILE A 384 -28.99 24.71 13.89
CA ILE A 384 -29.76 24.11 14.99
C ILE A 384 -29.43 24.80 16.32
N VAL A 385 -28.15 25.05 16.62
CA VAL A 385 -27.73 25.76 17.84
C VAL A 385 -28.24 27.19 17.87
N SER A 386 -28.22 27.90 16.74
CA SER A 386 -28.77 29.26 16.65
C SER A 386 -30.28 29.31 16.80
N LEU A 387 -31.01 28.34 16.21
CA LEU A 387 -32.45 28.21 16.38
C LEU A 387 -32.84 27.85 17.82
N MET A 388 -32.11 26.95 18.45
CA MET A 388 -32.29 26.60 19.86
C MET A 388 -32.03 27.79 20.79
N SER A 389 -31.01 28.60 20.49
CA SER A 389 -30.74 29.83 21.27
C SER A 389 -31.82 30.88 21.10
N LEU A 390 -32.36 31.04 19.87
CA LEU A 390 -33.50 31.91 19.61
C LEU A 390 -34.79 31.44 20.29
N LEU A 391 -35.05 30.13 20.32
CA LEU A 391 -36.16 29.52 21.01
C LEU A 391 -36.05 29.74 22.53
N LEU A 392 -34.88 29.56 23.13
CA LEU A 392 -34.62 29.82 24.53
C LEU A 392 -34.80 31.32 24.90
N LEU A 393 -34.34 32.21 23.99
CA LEU A 393 -34.53 33.64 24.14
C LEU A 393 -36.01 34.02 24.02
N SER A 394 -36.76 33.42 23.06
CA SER A 394 -38.20 33.65 22.91
C SER A 394 -39.00 33.10 24.09
N LEU A 395 -38.61 31.92 24.62
CA LEU A 395 -39.21 31.34 25.82
C LEU A 395 -38.91 32.19 27.06
N GLY A 396 -37.66 32.64 27.22
CA GLY A 396 -37.29 33.60 28.28
C GLY A 396 -38.07 34.91 28.19
N TYR A 397 -38.27 35.42 26.96
CA TYR A 397 -39.06 36.61 26.68
C TYR A 397 -40.56 36.40 27.01
N THR A 398 -41.14 35.25 26.62
CA THR A 398 -42.55 34.94 26.93
C THR A 398 -42.78 34.75 28.43
N ILE A 399 -41.84 34.10 29.13
CA ILE A 399 -41.89 33.97 30.60
C ILE A 399 -41.72 35.34 31.27
N TYR A 400 -40.85 36.19 30.74
CA TYR A 400 -40.65 37.55 31.23
C TYR A 400 -41.91 38.41 31.03
N VAL A 401 -42.53 38.40 29.86
CA VAL A 401 -43.77 39.10 29.53
C VAL A 401 -44.93 38.56 30.37
N TRP A 402 -45.04 37.23 30.54
CA TRP A 402 -46.07 36.60 31.38
C TRP A 402 -45.95 37.00 32.88
N ARG A 403 -44.74 37.01 33.46
CA ARG A 403 -44.48 37.47 34.82
C ARG A 403 -44.83 38.96 35.01
N LYS A 404 -44.56 39.78 34.02
CA LYS A 404 -44.82 41.22 34.08
C LYS A 404 -46.31 41.58 33.92
N ASN A 405 -47.05 40.84 33.07
CA ASN A 405 -48.48 40.97 32.91
C ASN A 405 -49.27 40.61 34.19
N LYS A 406 -48.66 39.84 35.07
CA LYS A 406 -49.24 39.50 36.40
C LYS A 406 -49.17 40.64 37.38
N HIS A 407 -48.38 41.67 37.10
CA HIS A 407 -48.19 42.86 37.91
C HIS A 407 -48.65 44.17 37.22
N MET A 408 -49.69 44.10 36.38
CA MET A 408 -50.21 45.27 35.69
C MET A 408 -50.87 46.27 36.61
N LYS A 409 -50.05 47.16 37.08
CA LYS A 409 -50.45 48.53 37.47
C LYS A 409 -49.46 49.49 36.80
N GLU A 410 -49.70 49.94 35.63
CA GLU A 410 -49.08 51.14 35.08
C GLU A 410 -48.91 51.03 33.55
N VAL A 411 -49.93 51.48 32.83
CA VAL A 411 -49.90 51.66 31.41
C VAL A 411 -48.82 52.69 30.97
N ILE A 412 -48.35 53.51 31.87
CA ILE A 412 -47.34 54.56 31.63
C ILE A 412 -45.91 53.93 31.58
N ALA A 413 -45.67 52.88 32.36
CA ALA A 413 -44.41 52.18 32.30
C ALA A 413 -44.23 51.36 31.00
N LEU A 414 -45.35 50.95 30.35
CA LEU A 414 -45.37 50.19 29.13
C LEU A 414 -44.85 50.99 27.91
N SER A 415 -45.14 52.30 27.85
CA SER A 415 -44.65 53.16 26.76
C SER A 415 -43.16 53.48 26.89
N ALA A 416 -42.67 53.63 28.13
CA ALA A 416 -41.25 53.78 28.43
C ALA A 416 -40.47 52.47 28.17
N GLU A 417 -41.11 51.32 28.52
CA GLU A 417 -40.56 50.01 28.28
C GLU A 417 -40.56 49.61 26.79
N LEU A 418 -41.63 50.03 26.05
CA LEU A 418 -41.67 49.91 24.57
C LEU A 418 -40.56 50.72 23.86
N GLN A 419 -40.28 51.92 24.38
CA GLN A 419 -39.15 52.71 23.89
C GLN A 419 -37.80 52.04 24.20
N ARG A 420 -37.71 51.38 25.34
CA ARG A 420 -36.51 50.63 25.74
C ARG A 420 -36.31 49.40 24.87
N ILE A 421 -37.39 48.65 24.61
CA ILE A 421 -37.38 47.47 23.72
C ILE A 421 -36.98 47.85 22.29
N ASN A 422 -37.43 48.99 21.76
CA ASN A 422 -37.04 49.51 20.46
C ASN A 422 -35.55 49.90 20.41
N ALA A 423 -35.02 50.45 21.52
CA ALA A 423 -33.59 50.71 21.64
C ALA A 423 -32.75 49.42 21.67
N GLU A 424 -33.23 48.40 22.42
CA GLU A 424 -32.62 47.08 22.46
C GLU A 424 -32.74 46.32 21.13
N LEU A 425 -33.83 46.51 20.37
CA LEU A 425 -33.96 45.96 18.99
C LEU A 425 -32.94 46.61 18.05
N SER A 426 -32.76 47.92 18.13
CA SER A 426 -31.75 48.66 17.35
C SER A 426 -30.33 48.24 17.75
N GLU A 427 -30.10 47.97 19.04
CA GLU A 427 -28.81 47.47 19.54
C GLU A 427 -28.58 46.00 19.12
N ASN A 428 -29.64 45.18 19.11
CA ASN A 428 -29.60 43.81 18.60
C ASN A 428 -29.41 43.74 17.07
N GLU A 429 -29.98 44.70 16.30
CA GLU A 429 -29.70 44.82 14.86
C GLU A 429 -28.26 45.21 14.59
N THR A 430 -27.66 46.07 15.44
CA THR A 430 -26.23 46.38 15.34
C THR A 430 -25.36 45.17 15.74
N SER A 431 -25.74 44.45 16.78
CA SER A 431 -25.10 43.21 17.22
C SER A 431 -25.25 42.06 16.23
N LEU A 432 -26.39 41.98 15.48
CA LEU A 432 -26.55 41.04 14.39
C LEU A 432 -25.62 41.37 13.23
N LYS A 433 -25.45 42.63 12.89
CA LYS A 433 -24.46 43.09 11.89
C LYS A 433 -23.04 42.80 12.33
N GLU A 434 -22.73 42.94 13.61
CA GLU A 434 -21.40 42.54 14.15
C GLU A 434 -21.21 41.04 14.11
N LYS A 435 -22.24 40.24 14.40
CA LYS A 435 -22.19 38.76 14.25
C LYS A 435 -22.08 38.31 12.81
N GLU A 436 -22.76 39.00 11.87
CA GLU A 436 -22.56 38.75 10.41
C GLU A 436 -21.14 39.12 9.97
N GLN A 437 -20.59 40.22 10.47
CA GLN A 437 -19.18 40.56 10.21
C GLN A 437 -18.21 39.57 10.86
N LEU A 438 -18.52 39.07 12.06
CA LEU A 438 -17.77 38.02 12.72
C LEU A 438 -17.87 36.69 11.98
N LEU A 439 -19.05 36.37 11.43
CA LEU A 439 -19.28 35.18 10.61
C LEU A 439 -18.47 35.26 9.30
N SER A 440 -18.48 36.43 8.65
CA SER A 440 -17.69 36.66 7.43
C SER A 440 -16.18 36.57 7.74
N LYS A 441 -15.75 37.08 8.90
CA LYS A 441 -14.37 36.96 9.39
C LYS A 441 -13.99 35.53 9.72
N LYS A 442 -14.91 34.73 10.28
CA LYS A 442 -14.70 33.28 10.49
C LYS A 442 -14.69 32.49 9.19
N ILE A 443 -15.48 32.90 8.19
CA ILE A 443 -15.44 32.32 6.85
C ILE A 443 -14.08 32.60 6.17
N SER A 444 -13.56 33.83 6.32
CA SER A 444 -12.22 34.15 5.79
C SER A 444 -11.11 33.45 6.59
N GLN A 445 -11.28 33.28 7.91
CA GLN A 445 -10.36 32.51 8.76
C GLN A 445 -10.41 31.02 8.42
N ASN A 446 -11.60 30.46 8.07
CA ASN A 446 -11.71 29.08 7.61
C ASN A 446 -11.05 28.87 6.24
N LYS A 447 -11.05 29.91 5.38
CA LYS A 447 -10.30 29.87 4.13
C LYS A 447 -8.78 29.91 4.40
N ALA A 448 -8.34 30.79 5.31
CA ALA A 448 -6.96 30.85 5.76
C ALA A 448 -6.53 29.57 6.53
N PHE A 449 -7.48 28.91 7.24
CA PHE A 449 -7.24 27.62 7.90
C PHE A 449 -7.13 26.46 6.90
N LEU A 450 -7.82 26.52 5.77
CA LEU A 450 -7.61 25.56 4.65
C LEU A 450 -6.23 25.73 4.02
N ASP A 451 -5.77 26.97 3.88
CA ASP A 451 -4.40 27.26 3.44
C ASP A 451 -3.36 26.80 4.48
N LEU A 452 -3.66 26.98 5.78
CA LEU A 452 -2.86 26.45 6.91
C LEU A 452 -2.89 24.93 7.02
N LEU A 453 -4.01 24.25 6.69
CA LEU A 453 -4.06 22.79 6.62
C LEU A 453 -3.18 22.25 5.50
N HIS A 454 -3.13 22.97 4.37
CA HIS A 454 -2.19 22.63 3.30
C HIS A 454 -0.73 22.85 3.72
N GLN A 455 -0.49 23.89 4.54
CA GLN A 455 0.82 24.18 5.12
C GLN A 455 1.16 23.17 6.25
N SER A 456 0.18 22.76 7.08
CA SER A 456 0.36 21.75 8.12
C SER A 456 0.57 20.33 7.55
N GLU A 457 0.05 20.03 6.37
CA GLU A 457 0.33 18.77 5.67
C GLU A 457 1.79 18.73 5.15
N LEU A 458 2.31 19.89 4.76
CA LEU A 458 3.72 20.06 4.44
C LEU A 458 4.60 20.00 5.69
N GLU A 459 4.17 20.63 6.79
CA GLU A 459 4.84 20.59 8.09
C GLU A 459 4.82 19.18 8.68
N GLY A 460 3.71 18.42 8.55
CA GLY A 460 3.60 17.02 8.94
C GLY A 460 4.62 16.14 8.21
N LYS A 461 4.80 16.34 6.91
CA LYS A 461 5.84 15.64 6.15
C LYS A 461 7.25 16.00 6.59
N ALA A 462 7.47 17.24 6.96
CA ALA A 462 8.77 17.71 7.49
C ALA A 462 9.03 17.13 8.90
N GLU A 463 8.00 17.07 9.74
CA GLU A 463 8.06 16.47 11.08
C GLU A 463 8.31 14.96 11.02
N ASP A 464 7.71 14.26 10.05
CA ASP A 464 7.97 12.84 9.80
C ASP A 464 9.43 12.59 9.41
N VAL A 465 10.01 13.44 8.58
CA VAL A 465 11.44 13.37 8.23
C VAL A 465 12.31 13.58 9.45
N ILE A 466 11.99 14.56 10.29
CA ILE A 466 12.74 14.82 11.54
C ILE A 466 12.61 13.63 12.50
N ASN A 467 11.43 13.07 12.65
CA ASN A 467 11.18 11.91 13.52
C ASN A 467 11.88 10.65 13.01
N ALA A 468 11.92 10.43 11.70
CA ALA A 468 12.69 9.35 11.09
C ALA A 468 14.18 9.48 11.39
N ILE A 469 14.72 10.71 11.30
CA ILE A 469 16.13 11.00 11.60
C ILE A 469 16.40 10.85 13.10
N ARG A 470 15.49 11.29 13.98
CA ARG A 470 15.60 11.06 15.43
C ARG A 470 15.66 9.56 15.77
N LYS A 471 14.83 8.74 15.15
CA LYS A 471 14.84 7.27 15.33
C LYS A 471 16.15 6.65 14.82
N SER A 472 16.63 7.08 13.66
CA SER A 472 17.87 6.55 13.07
C SER A 472 19.15 6.97 13.85
N SER A 473 19.07 8.05 14.65
CA SER A 473 20.18 8.57 15.43
C SER A 473 20.59 7.69 16.64
N VAL A 474 19.76 6.69 17.00
CA VAL A 474 20.05 5.74 18.10
C VAL A 474 21.12 4.70 17.69
N GLY A 475 21.24 4.41 16.38
CA GLY A 475 22.27 3.53 15.81
C GLY A 475 23.44 4.33 15.21
N ARG A 476 24.61 3.69 15.10
CA ARG A 476 25.79 4.28 14.45
C ARG A 476 25.59 4.25 12.94
N LYS A 477 25.10 5.34 12.35
CA LYS A 477 24.89 5.45 10.90
C LYS A 477 25.15 6.88 10.46
N ASN A 478 26.28 7.10 9.77
CA ASN A 478 26.56 8.38 9.14
C ASN A 478 25.47 8.73 8.10
N MET A 479 25.00 9.95 8.14
CA MET A 479 24.04 10.48 7.17
C MET A 479 24.71 10.68 5.81
N ASN A 480 24.09 10.15 4.76
CA ASN A 480 24.51 10.42 3.38
C ASN A 480 24.08 11.84 2.93
N SER A 481 24.57 12.29 1.78
CA SER A 481 24.27 13.64 1.26
C SER A 481 22.77 13.88 1.02
N ALA A 482 22.02 12.83 0.65
CA ALA A 482 20.58 12.94 0.43
C ALA A 482 19.81 13.13 1.75
N ASP A 483 20.21 12.39 2.80
CA ASP A 483 19.61 12.50 4.12
C ASP A 483 19.88 13.90 4.72
N TRP A 484 21.08 14.44 4.50
CA TRP A 484 21.41 15.80 4.92
C TRP A 484 20.55 16.87 4.23
N LYS A 485 20.34 16.73 2.92
CA LYS A 485 19.46 17.64 2.18
C LYS A 485 18.02 17.58 2.69
N ARG A 486 17.51 16.37 2.96
CA ARG A 486 16.16 16.17 3.52
C ARG A 486 16.02 16.77 4.90
N LEU A 487 17.00 16.57 5.77
CA LEU A 487 17.01 17.17 7.11
C LEU A 487 17.02 18.70 7.03
N CYS A 488 17.93 19.27 6.26
CA CYS A 488 18.00 20.73 6.11
C CYS A 488 16.69 21.30 5.59
N SER A 489 16.13 20.69 4.53
CA SER A 489 14.83 21.12 3.98
C SER A 489 13.68 21.03 4.99
N ALA A 490 13.62 19.95 5.77
CA ALA A 490 12.57 19.76 6.78
C ALA A 490 12.73 20.76 7.96
N VAL A 491 13.96 21.03 8.39
CA VAL A 491 14.23 22.00 9.45
C VAL A 491 13.98 23.43 8.96
N ASP A 492 14.42 23.77 7.75
CA ASP A 492 14.18 25.09 7.16
C ASP A 492 12.69 25.35 6.93
N GLN A 493 11.92 24.31 6.66
CA GLN A 493 10.46 24.39 6.52
C GLN A 493 9.76 24.60 7.87
N LEU A 494 10.15 23.88 8.92
CA LEU A 494 9.55 23.99 10.25
C LEU A 494 10.06 25.21 11.05
N TYR A 495 11.24 25.69 10.72
CA TYR A 495 11.88 26.82 11.38
C TYR A 495 12.44 27.80 10.34
N PRO A 496 11.59 28.57 9.64
CA PRO A 496 11.97 29.38 8.48
C PRO A 496 13.11 30.37 8.76
N ASP A 497 13.13 30.95 9.96
CA ASP A 497 14.14 31.95 10.34
C ASP A 497 15.44 31.34 10.87
N PHE A 498 15.49 30.02 11.05
CA PHE A 498 16.61 29.34 11.72
C PHE A 498 17.92 29.47 10.94
N LYS A 499 17.87 29.34 9.64
CA LYS A 499 19.04 29.47 8.77
C LYS A 499 19.61 30.89 8.77
N ASP A 500 18.71 31.87 8.74
CA ASP A 500 19.10 33.29 8.75
C ASP A 500 19.66 33.70 10.13
N GLN A 501 19.08 33.18 11.22
CA GLN A 501 19.64 33.34 12.57
C GLN A 501 21.05 32.76 12.68
N LEU A 502 21.28 31.56 12.13
CA LEU A 502 22.61 30.94 12.09
C LEU A 502 23.63 31.81 11.31
N LEU A 503 23.23 32.33 10.17
CA LEU A 503 24.08 33.17 9.32
C LEU A 503 24.42 34.52 10.00
N ASN A 504 23.45 35.11 10.68
CA ASN A 504 23.61 36.40 11.37
C ASN A 504 24.53 36.29 12.60
N GLU A 505 24.42 35.21 13.38
CA GLU A 505 25.16 34.99 14.61
C GLU A 505 26.59 34.47 14.38
N LEU A 506 26.79 33.70 13.32
CA LEU A 506 28.04 32.95 13.09
C LEU A 506 28.88 33.49 11.90
N GLY A 507 28.27 34.31 11.03
CA GLY A 507 28.89 34.77 9.80
C GLY A 507 29.19 33.59 8.85
N THR A 508 30.47 33.26 8.66
CA THR A 508 30.87 32.08 7.87
C THR A 508 31.09 30.88 8.78
N PHE A 509 30.48 29.76 8.47
CA PHE A 509 30.66 28.49 9.20
C PHE A 509 30.94 27.33 8.24
N THR A 510 31.64 26.35 8.75
CA THR A 510 31.94 25.12 7.98
C THR A 510 30.69 24.24 7.87
N GLU A 511 30.66 23.40 6.85
CA GLU A 511 29.57 22.44 6.67
C GLU A 511 29.37 21.54 7.90
N GLN A 512 30.44 21.17 8.58
CA GLN A 512 30.37 20.35 9.81
C GLN A 512 29.71 21.11 10.97
N GLN A 513 29.99 22.39 11.10
CA GLN A 513 29.33 23.23 12.12
C GLN A 513 27.86 23.40 11.85
N MET A 514 27.48 23.62 10.58
CA MET A 514 26.09 23.70 10.16
C MET A 514 25.34 22.39 10.49
N ARG A 515 25.89 21.24 10.12
CA ARG A 515 25.32 19.94 10.40
C ARG A 515 25.05 19.72 11.88
N VAL A 516 25.97 20.07 12.74
CA VAL A 516 25.81 19.98 14.21
C VAL A 516 24.67 20.89 14.67
N CYS A 517 24.57 22.13 14.20
CA CYS A 517 23.49 23.05 14.56
C CYS A 517 22.11 22.55 14.13
N TYR A 518 21.99 21.99 12.92
CA TYR A 518 20.72 21.41 12.45
C TYR A 518 20.30 20.20 13.28
N LEU A 519 21.24 19.34 13.70
CA LEU A 519 20.95 18.20 14.58
C LEU A 519 20.62 18.65 16.01
N MET A 520 21.21 19.73 16.48
CA MET A 520 20.84 20.34 17.77
C MET A 520 19.44 20.92 17.73
N LYS A 521 19.06 21.59 16.64
CA LYS A 521 17.73 22.19 16.46
C LYS A 521 16.61 21.16 16.53
N ILE A 522 16.84 19.97 16.03
CA ILE A 522 15.88 18.87 16.15
C ILE A 522 15.99 18.11 17.49
N GLY A 523 16.74 18.60 18.45
CA GLY A 523 16.77 18.10 19.82
C GLY A 523 17.59 16.84 20.05
N LEU A 524 18.59 16.52 19.21
CA LEU A 524 19.44 15.35 19.42
C LEU A 524 20.45 15.54 20.54
N SER A 525 20.71 14.47 21.28
CA SER A 525 21.74 14.42 22.31
C SER A 525 23.15 14.38 21.69
N ASN A 526 24.16 14.72 22.46
CA ASN A 526 25.56 14.71 22.00
C ASN A 526 25.98 13.35 21.42
N THR A 527 25.52 12.25 22.03
CA THR A 527 25.80 10.90 21.56
C THR A 527 25.12 10.63 20.21
N GLN A 528 23.89 11.08 20.04
CA GLN A 528 23.16 10.94 18.78
C GLN A 528 23.78 11.78 17.67
N ILE A 529 24.20 13.02 17.98
CA ILE A 529 24.93 13.88 17.04
C ILE A 529 26.23 13.23 16.60
N GLN A 530 26.96 12.61 17.53
CA GLN A 530 28.17 11.86 17.21
C GLN A 530 27.88 10.66 16.30
N ASN A 531 26.80 9.95 16.53
CA ASN A 531 26.39 8.79 15.72
C ASN A 531 26.03 9.17 14.27
N MET A 532 25.56 10.42 14.08
CA MET A 532 25.08 10.92 12.79
C MET A 532 26.14 11.71 12.02
N THR A 533 27.29 11.99 12.63
CA THR A 533 28.39 12.75 12.05
C THR A 533 29.70 11.98 12.21
N ASP A 534 30.70 12.27 11.34
CA ASP A 534 32.06 11.68 11.45
C ASP A 534 32.94 12.40 12.49
N LEU A 535 32.33 13.10 13.44
CA LEU A 535 33.05 13.90 14.40
C LEU A 535 33.40 13.12 15.66
N SER A 536 34.59 13.41 16.21
CA SER A 536 34.98 12.83 17.49
C SER A 536 34.10 13.32 18.64
N ARG A 537 33.98 12.54 19.70
CA ARG A 537 33.18 12.91 20.89
C ARG A 537 33.59 14.27 21.46
N THR A 538 34.87 14.56 21.49
CA THR A 538 35.41 15.84 21.96
C THR A 538 35.06 17.01 21.06
N THR A 539 35.05 16.78 19.74
CA THR A 539 34.65 17.78 18.74
C THR A 539 33.15 18.08 18.84
N VAL A 540 32.31 17.07 18.94
CA VAL A 540 30.86 17.25 19.12
C VAL A 540 30.59 18.02 20.42
N TRP A 541 31.19 17.62 21.53
CA TRP A 541 31.00 18.28 22.81
C TRP A 541 31.40 19.77 22.75
N ARG A 542 32.53 20.09 22.11
CA ARG A 542 33.02 21.47 21.94
C ARG A 542 32.06 22.29 21.08
N LEU A 543 31.53 21.72 19.97
CA LEU A 543 30.62 22.42 19.09
C LEU A 543 29.24 22.62 19.75
N VAL A 544 28.71 21.60 20.43
CA VAL A 544 27.44 21.72 21.16
C VAL A 544 27.53 22.73 22.29
N LYS A 545 28.64 22.80 23.00
CA LYS A 545 28.86 23.80 24.04
C LYS A 545 29.00 25.22 23.43
N LYS A 546 29.69 25.34 22.30
CA LYS A 546 29.86 26.61 21.58
C LYS A 546 28.55 27.16 21.04
N TYR A 547 27.67 26.29 20.55
CA TYR A 547 26.40 26.65 19.91
C TYR A 547 25.18 26.34 20.77
N SER A 548 25.32 26.34 22.10
CA SER A 548 24.28 25.95 23.05
C SER A 548 22.96 26.70 22.93
N TRP A 549 22.99 27.92 22.35
CA TRP A 549 21.80 28.73 22.08
C TRP A 549 20.91 28.21 20.94
N VAL A 550 21.39 27.25 20.14
CA VAL A 550 20.62 26.63 19.02
C VAL A 550 19.54 25.64 19.50
N ARG A 551 19.67 25.12 20.71
CA ARG A 551 18.74 24.11 21.27
C ARG A 551 17.35 24.64 21.59
#